data_747bdd8aafbf51f83ccd595c421dd682
#
_entry.id   747bdd8aafbf51f83ccd595c421dd682
#
_cell.length_a   1.000
_cell.length_b   1.000
_cell.length_c   1.000
_cell.angle_alpha   90.00
_cell.angle_beta   90.00
_cell.angle_gamma   90.00
#
_symmetry.space_group_name_H-M   'P 1'
#
loop_
_entity.id
_entity.type
_entity.pdbx_description
1 polymer ?
#
loop_
_entity_poly.entity_id
_entity_poly.type
_entity_poly.pdbx_seq_one_letter_code
_entity_poly.pdbx_strand_id
1 'polypeptide(L)'
;AETGEIVWHTDYECTTDDGVSGGVQSTIACGKNSLADYIYVTVAKTSDNASGVLACLRKSDGSKAWEDSSSYAWSSPVCVYNKDGSGKVLYCNSTGDIRLLDGKTGKQEDVLSVSEGVIEASPAVYDNYAVVGTRDCKIWGIRLQ
;
A
#
# COMPACT_ATOMS: atom_id res chain seq x y z
N ALA A 1 -9.76 -10.81 20.07
CA ALA A 1 -9.43 -12.23 19.80
C ALA A 1 -9.22 -12.91 21.14
N GLU A 2 -10.07 -13.84 21.52
CA GLU A 2 -10.00 -14.56 22.80
C GLU A 2 -9.07 -15.77 22.74
N THR A 3 -8.82 -16.34 21.56
CA THR A 3 -8.13 -17.63 21.39
C THR A 3 -6.79 -17.57 20.66
N GLY A 4 -6.50 -16.49 19.90
CA GLY A 4 -5.26 -16.41 19.12
C GLY A 4 -5.14 -17.46 17.99
N GLU A 5 -6.26 -17.97 17.49
CA GLU A 5 -6.29 -18.96 16.41
C GLU A 5 -5.84 -18.35 15.10
N ILE A 6 -4.98 -19.07 14.35
CA ILE A 6 -4.61 -18.71 12.97
C ILE A 6 -5.77 -19.09 12.06
N VAL A 7 -6.40 -18.09 11.45
CA VAL A 7 -7.53 -18.31 10.53
C VAL A 7 -7.05 -18.64 9.12
N TRP A 8 -6.01 -17.95 8.65
CA TRP A 8 -5.37 -18.17 7.35
C TRP A 8 -3.95 -17.58 7.32
N HIS A 9 -3.18 -17.93 6.32
CA HIS A 9 -1.92 -17.29 5.95
C HIS A 9 -1.84 -17.19 4.43
N THR A 10 -1.05 -16.24 3.93
CA THR A 10 -0.78 -16.05 2.50
C THR A 10 0.72 -15.81 2.33
N ASP A 11 1.35 -16.59 1.47
CA ASP A 11 2.78 -16.56 1.24
C ASP A 11 3.13 -15.73 0.00
N TYR A 12 4.25 -15.03 0.06
CA TYR A 12 4.90 -14.34 -1.04
C TYR A 12 6.37 -14.77 -1.12
N GLU A 13 6.82 -15.08 -2.32
CA GLU A 13 8.26 -15.23 -2.56
C GLU A 13 8.91 -13.85 -2.63
N CYS A 14 10.02 -13.67 -1.90
CA CYS A 14 10.73 -12.41 -1.84
C CYS A 14 12.25 -12.66 -1.87
N THR A 15 12.99 -11.75 -2.53
CA THR A 15 14.45 -11.82 -2.59
C THR A 15 15.11 -11.11 -1.40
N THR A 16 16.35 -11.53 -1.08
CA THR A 16 17.19 -10.94 -0.05
C THR A 16 18.62 -10.72 -0.55
N ASP A 17 18.84 -10.72 -1.87
CA ASP A 17 20.15 -10.79 -2.50
C ASP A 17 21.08 -9.61 -2.20
N ASP A 18 20.52 -8.43 -1.88
CA ASP A 18 21.28 -7.22 -1.54
C ASP A 18 21.51 -7.03 -0.03
N GLY A 19 21.22 -8.07 0.77
CA GLY A 19 21.35 -8.02 2.24
C GLY A 19 20.21 -7.26 2.95
N VAL A 20 19.23 -6.73 2.21
CA VAL A 20 18.01 -6.12 2.76
C VAL A 20 16.83 -7.01 2.40
N SER A 21 16.21 -7.60 3.40
CA SER A 21 15.10 -8.54 3.21
C SER A 21 13.92 -7.89 2.50
N GLY A 22 13.35 -8.61 1.53
CA GLY A 22 12.03 -8.35 1.00
C GLY A 22 10.92 -8.71 1.99
N GLY A 23 9.70 -8.73 1.51
CA GLY A 23 8.52 -9.11 2.30
C GLY A 23 7.71 -7.95 2.82
N VAL A 24 6.91 -8.21 3.84
CA VAL A 24 5.99 -7.23 4.43
C VAL A 24 6.68 -6.50 5.58
N GLN A 25 6.96 -5.22 5.37
CA GLN A 25 7.56 -4.34 6.39
C GLN A 25 6.64 -3.17 6.76
N SER A 26 5.54 -3.03 6.04
CA SER A 26 4.54 -2.00 6.26
C SER A 26 3.42 -2.44 7.21
N THR A 27 2.70 -1.48 7.77
CA THR A 27 1.45 -1.74 8.47
C THR A 27 0.35 -2.06 7.46
N ILE A 28 -0.42 -3.10 7.71
CA ILE A 28 -1.54 -3.51 6.87
C ILE A 28 -2.71 -2.54 7.06
N ALA A 29 -3.27 -2.04 5.96
CA ALA A 29 -4.49 -1.24 6.00
C ALA A 29 -5.73 -2.13 5.95
N CYS A 30 -6.62 -1.96 6.93
CA CYS A 30 -7.91 -2.65 6.95
C CYS A 30 -9.00 -1.77 6.35
N GLY A 31 -9.63 -2.24 5.30
CA GLY A 31 -10.75 -1.57 4.66
C GLY A 31 -11.98 -1.45 5.58
N LYS A 32 -12.77 -0.40 5.35
CA LYS A 32 -14.06 -0.11 5.99
C LYS A 32 -15.10 0.21 4.92
N ASN A 33 -16.34 0.42 5.29
CA ASN A 33 -17.41 0.81 4.37
C ASN A 33 -17.44 -0.09 3.11
N SER A 34 -17.30 0.50 1.92
CA SER A 34 -17.29 -0.22 0.65
C SER A 34 -16.11 -1.20 0.49
N LEU A 35 -15.08 -1.09 1.33
CA LEU A 35 -13.87 -1.94 1.34
C LEU A 35 -13.83 -2.87 2.56
N ALA A 36 -14.94 -3.06 3.28
CA ALA A 36 -14.98 -3.78 4.56
C ALA A 36 -14.43 -5.21 4.48
N ASP A 37 -14.52 -5.86 3.32
CA ASP A 37 -14.09 -7.25 3.10
C ASP A 37 -12.60 -7.38 2.75
N TYR A 38 -11.86 -6.26 2.64
CA TYR A 38 -10.49 -6.25 2.13
C TYR A 38 -9.48 -5.72 3.13
N ILE A 39 -8.26 -6.22 2.99
CA ILE A 39 -7.03 -5.64 3.56
C ILE A 39 -6.04 -5.35 2.43
N TYR A 40 -5.15 -4.39 2.68
CA TYR A 40 -4.15 -3.95 1.72
C TYR A 40 -2.78 -4.01 2.35
N VAL A 41 -1.83 -4.59 1.64
CA VAL A 41 -0.47 -4.80 2.12
C VAL A 41 0.54 -4.57 1.00
N THR A 42 1.60 -3.85 1.29
CA THR A 42 2.75 -3.75 0.38
C THR A 42 3.73 -4.88 0.68
N VAL A 43 4.15 -5.57 -0.38
CA VAL A 43 5.15 -6.64 -0.33
C VAL A 43 6.33 -6.21 -1.17
N ALA A 44 7.49 -6.05 -0.54
CA ALA A 44 8.70 -5.57 -1.20
C ALA A 44 9.51 -6.72 -1.79
N LYS A 45 10.17 -6.48 -2.94
CA LYS A 45 11.17 -7.36 -3.57
C LYS A 45 10.62 -8.74 -3.93
N THR A 46 9.48 -8.76 -4.61
CA THR A 46 8.75 -9.99 -4.95
C THR A 46 9.37 -10.79 -6.10
N SER A 47 10.07 -10.16 -7.03
CA SER A 47 10.74 -10.86 -8.16
C SER A 47 12.22 -10.50 -8.28
N ASP A 48 12.58 -9.30 -7.86
CA ASP A 48 13.95 -8.79 -7.82
C ASP A 48 14.08 -7.70 -6.73
N ASN A 49 15.26 -7.10 -6.60
CA ASN A 49 15.53 -6.11 -5.58
C ASN A 49 14.82 -4.76 -5.79
N ALA A 50 14.23 -4.52 -6.95
CA ALA A 50 13.54 -3.28 -7.30
C ALA A 50 12.01 -3.41 -7.34
N SER A 51 11.50 -4.63 -7.48
CA SER A 51 10.07 -4.91 -7.65
C SER A 51 9.32 -5.02 -6.32
N GLY A 52 8.01 -4.87 -6.40
CA GLY A 52 7.09 -5.10 -5.29
C GLY A 52 5.65 -5.09 -5.77
N VAL A 53 4.75 -5.37 -4.86
CA VAL A 53 3.31 -5.35 -5.13
C VAL A 53 2.57 -4.64 -4.01
N LEU A 54 1.50 -3.93 -4.36
CA LEU A 54 0.41 -3.67 -3.44
C LEU A 54 -0.62 -4.78 -3.63
N ALA A 55 -0.84 -5.60 -2.63
CA ALA A 55 -1.79 -6.69 -2.65
C ALA A 55 -3.08 -6.32 -1.91
N CYS A 56 -4.21 -6.64 -2.51
CA CYS A 56 -5.52 -6.63 -1.87
C CYS A 56 -5.95 -8.08 -1.60
N LEU A 57 -6.13 -8.39 -0.32
CA LEU A 57 -6.54 -9.72 0.12
C LEU A 57 -7.93 -9.66 0.76
N ARG A 58 -8.69 -10.74 0.65
CA ARG A 58 -9.95 -10.90 1.37
C ARG A 58 -9.70 -11.19 2.84
N LYS A 59 -10.37 -10.51 3.73
CA LYS A 59 -10.26 -10.74 5.18
C LYS A 59 -10.72 -12.14 5.60
N SER A 60 -11.65 -12.72 4.87
CA SER A 60 -12.27 -14.00 5.23
C SER A 60 -11.32 -15.19 5.15
N ASP A 61 -10.45 -15.21 4.15
CA ASP A 61 -9.66 -16.38 3.79
C ASP A 61 -8.23 -16.08 3.32
N GLY A 62 -7.82 -14.81 3.31
CA GLY A 62 -6.51 -14.38 2.83
C GLY A 62 -6.31 -14.50 1.32
N SER A 63 -7.35 -14.89 0.56
CA SER A 63 -7.23 -15.02 -0.89
C SER A 63 -7.01 -13.67 -1.56
N LYS A 64 -6.18 -13.68 -2.61
CA LYS A 64 -5.90 -12.49 -3.40
C LYS A 64 -7.13 -12.04 -4.19
N ALA A 65 -7.53 -10.79 -4.02
CA ALA A 65 -8.57 -10.14 -4.81
C ALA A 65 -7.96 -9.47 -6.06
N TRP A 66 -6.88 -8.73 -5.88
CA TRP A 66 -6.08 -8.12 -6.94
C TRP A 66 -4.68 -7.76 -6.44
N GLU A 67 -3.78 -7.47 -7.38
CA GLU A 67 -2.44 -6.93 -7.13
C GLU A 67 -2.13 -5.80 -8.11
N ASP A 68 -1.40 -4.79 -7.63
CA ASP A 68 -0.77 -3.76 -8.44
C ASP A 68 0.74 -3.93 -8.34
N SER A 69 1.37 -4.36 -9.44
CA SER A 69 2.81 -4.53 -9.51
C SER A 69 3.50 -3.20 -9.82
N SER A 70 4.48 -2.85 -9.00
CA SER A 70 5.27 -1.63 -9.18
C SER A 70 6.68 -1.81 -8.60
N SER A 71 7.43 -0.73 -8.42
CA SER A 71 8.62 -0.76 -7.58
C SER A 71 8.23 -1.08 -6.13
N TYR A 72 9.19 -1.64 -5.38
CA TYR A 72 8.93 -2.03 -3.99
C TYR A 72 8.44 -0.85 -3.13
N ALA A 73 7.66 -1.15 -2.11
CA ALA A 73 7.16 -0.18 -1.16
C ALA A 73 7.34 -0.69 0.28
N TRP A 74 7.93 0.14 1.13
CA TRP A 74 7.97 -0.02 2.59
C TRP A 74 6.96 0.89 3.27
N SER A 75 6.42 1.85 2.53
CA SER A 75 5.33 2.72 2.94
C SER A 75 4.06 1.93 3.20
N SER A 76 3.39 2.18 4.31
CA SER A 76 2.10 1.57 4.60
C SER A 76 1.01 2.13 3.70
N PRO A 77 0.14 1.30 3.12
CA PRO A 77 -1.01 1.79 2.37
C PRO A 77 -2.04 2.41 3.32
N VAL A 78 -2.84 3.34 2.79
CA VAL A 78 -3.93 4.01 3.53
C VAL A 78 -5.21 3.94 2.72
N CYS A 79 -6.31 3.51 3.35
CA CYS A 79 -7.64 3.58 2.73
C CYS A 79 -8.18 5.01 2.83
N VAL A 80 -8.67 5.53 1.70
CA VAL A 80 -9.30 6.85 1.56
C VAL A 80 -10.74 6.66 1.11
N TYR A 81 -11.66 7.42 1.65
CA TYR A 81 -13.09 7.27 1.34
C TYR A 81 -13.68 8.57 0.85
N ASN A 82 -14.42 8.48 -0.25
CA ASN A 82 -15.24 9.57 -0.74
C ASN A 82 -16.50 9.74 0.13
N LYS A 83 -17.18 10.87 -0.04
CA LYS A 83 -18.44 11.16 0.70
C LYS A 83 -19.56 10.19 0.40
N ASP A 84 -19.56 9.55 -0.77
CA ASP A 84 -20.51 8.51 -1.17
C ASP A 84 -20.16 7.12 -0.59
N GLY A 85 -19.06 7.01 0.18
CA GLY A 85 -18.60 5.76 0.79
C GLY A 85 -17.75 4.89 -0.14
N SER A 86 -17.52 5.27 -1.38
CA SER A 86 -16.56 4.59 -2.26
C SER A 86 -15.16 4.73 -1.71
N GLY A 87 -14.38 3.64 -1.78
CA GLY A 87 -13.06 3.56 -1.16
C GLY A 87 -11.95 3.42 -2.18
N LYS A 88 -10.86 4.12 -1.92
CA LYS A 88 -9.62 4.08 -2.68
C LYS A 88 -8.48 3.67 -1.76
N VAL A 89 -7.35 3.27 -2.34
CA VAL A 89 -6.10 2.99 -1.62
C VAL A 89 -5.01 3.89 -2.14
N LEU A 90 -4.34 4.54 -1.21
CA LEU A 90 -3.19 5.40 -1.47
C LEU A 90 -1.95 4.73 -0.88
N TYR A 91 -0.86 4.63 -1.64
CA TYR A 91 0.44 4.16 -1.16
C TYR A 91 1.58 4.86 -1.89
N CYS A 92 2.78 4.76 -1.32
CA CYS A 92 3.99 5.32 -1.90
C CYS A 92 4.99 4.21 -2.19
N ASN A 93 5.87 4.43 -3.17
CA ASN A 93 6.83 3.43 -3.62
C ASN A 93 8.28 3.93 -3.62
N SER A 94 9.21 3.06 -3.99
CA SER A 94 10.65 3.35 -4.01
C SER A 94 11.11 4.24 -5.16
N THR A 95 10.26 4.53 -6.12
CA THR A 95 10.56 5.47 -7.23
C THR A 95 10.06 6.88 -6.96
N GLY A 96 9.57 7.16 -5.75
CA GLY A 96 9.12 8.50 -5.37
C GLY A 96 7.69 8.82 -5.80
N ASP A 97 6.90 7.81 -6.16
CA ASP A 97 5.53 7.98 -6.58
C ASP A 97 4.55 7.81 -5.41
N ILE A 98 3.53 8.65 -5.42
CA ILE A 98 2.31 8.49 -4.64
C ILE A 98 1.25 8.00 -5.62
N ARG A 99 0.68 6.83 -5.35
CA ARG A 99 -0.26 6.14 -6.24
C ARG A 99 -1.62 6.02 -5.57
N LEU A 100 -2.67 6.35 -6.32
CA LEU A 100 -4.06 6.23 -5.89
C LEU A 100 -4.79 5.22 -6.77
N LEU A 101 -5.35 4.17 -6.14
CA LEU A 101 -6.05 3.09 -6.82
C LEU A 101 -7.48 2.97 -6.31
N ASP A 102 -8.40 2.55 -7.18
CA ASP A 102 -9.71 2.06 -6.76
C ASP A 102 -9.54 0.85 -5.83
N GLY A 103 -10.11 0.92 -4.64
CA GLY A 103 -9.87 -0.09 -3.61
C GLY A 103 -10.45 -1.47 -3.94
N LYS A 104 -11.51 -1.56 -4.75
CA LYS A 104 -12.13 -2.85 -5.09
C LYS A 104 -11.46 -3.53 -6.27
N THR A 105 -11.00 -2.76 -7.24
CA THR A 105 -10.54 -3.29 -8.53
C THR A 105 -9.03 -3.24 -8.72
N GLY A 106 -8.32 -2.42 -7.92
CA GLY A 106 -6.89 -2.17 -8.10
C GLY A 106 -6.57 -1.29 -9.30
N LYS A 107 -7.57 -0.77 -10.00
CA LYS A 107 -7.33 0.13 -11.13
C LYS A 107 -6.68 1.41 -10.65
N GLN A 108 -5.51 1.74 -11.23
CA GLN A 108 -4.86 3.02 -10.95
C GLN A 108 -5.74 4.17 -11.44
N GLU A 109 -6.03 5.10 -10.57
CA GLU A 109 -6.80 6.31 -10.87
C GLU A 109 -5.90 7.53 -11.04
N ASP A 110 -4.84 7.62 -10.22
CA ASP A 110 -3.88 8.71 -10.28
C ASP A 110 -2.49 8.29 -9.82
N VAL A 111 -1.47 9.02 -10.26
CA VAL A 111 -0.09 8.89 -9.82
C VAL A 111 0.59 10.25 -9.83
N LEU A 112 1.31 10.55 -8.75
CA LEU A 112 2.08 11.79 -8.61
C LEU A 112 3.51 11.47 -8.19
N SER A 113 4.48 11.75 -9.05
CA SER A 113 5.90 11.64 -8.71
C SER A 113 6.32 12.93 -7.99
N VAL A 114 6.73 12.80 -6.73
CA VAL A 114 7.10 13.95 -5.87
C VAL A 114 8.59 13.97 -5.52
N SER A 115 9.28 12.86 -5.73
CA SER A 115 10.71 12.72 -5.40
C SER A 115 11.40 11.85 -6.44
N GLU A 116 12.70 12.08 -6.66
CA GLU A 116 13.55 11.14 -7.41
C GLU A 116 14.09 10.01 -6.52
N GLY A 117 13.79 10.06 -5.23
CA GLY A 117 14.23 9.11 -4.22
C GLY A 117 13.08 8.31 -3.61
N VAL A 118 13.48 7.33 -2.81
CA VAL A 118 12.55 6.42 -2.13
C VAL A 118 11.62 7.17 -1.17
N ILE A 119 10.34 6.81 -1.19
CA ILE A 119 9.38 7.18 -0.15
C ILE A 119 9.19 5.97 0.76
N GLU A 120 9.74 6.03 1.97
CA GLU A 120 9.59 5.00 3.00
C GLU A 120 8.54 5.39 4.04
N ALA A 121 8.30 6.69 4.20
CA ALA A 121 7.30 7.19 5.11
C ALA A 121 5.89 6.80 4.64
N SER A 122 5.05 6.41 5.58
CA SER A 122 3.64 6.15 5.30
C SER A 122 2.88 7.47 5.19
N PRO A 123 1.99 7.63 4.19
CA PRO A 123 1.19 8.83 4.07
C PRO A 123 0.20 8.95 5.22
N ALA A 124 -0.01 10.16 5.70
CA ALA A 124 -1.13 10.51 6.56
C ALA A 124 -2.20 11.20 5.73
N VAL A 125 -3.46 10.80 5.91
CA VAL A 125 -4.59 11.40 5.18
C VAL A 125 -5.61 11.94 6.18
N TYR A 126 -6.00 13.18 5.97
CA TYR A 126 -7.06 13.83 6.73
C TYR A 126 -7.89 14.73 5.82
N ASP A 127 -9.20 14.55 5.84
CA ASP A 127 -10.12 15.23 4.94
C ASP A 127 -9.71 14.99 3.48
N ASN A 128 -9.42 16.05 2.73
CA ASN A 128 -8.97 15.97 1.34
C ASN A 128 -7.45 16.26 1.19
N TYR A 129 -6.66 16.05 2.23
CA TYR A 129 -5.21 16.22 2.18
C TYR A 129 -4.48 14.93 2.51
N ALA A 130 -3.44 14.63 1.73
CA ALA A 130 -2.41 13.66 2.05
C ALA A 130 -1.10 14.38 2.37
N VAL A 131 -0.40 13.90 3.39
CA VAL A 131 0.92 14.41 3.76
C VAL A 131 1.91 13.26 3.79
N VAL A 132 3.07 13.43 3.16
CA VAL A 132 4.12 12.41 3.10
C VAL A 132 5.51 13.04 3.20
N GLY A 133 6.41 12.37 3.90
CA GLY A 133 7.84 12.70 3.94
C GLY A 133 8.63 11.88 2.92
N THR A 134 9.67 12.48 2.35
CA THR A 134 10.56 11.83 1.38
C THR A 134 12.01 11.86 1.86
N ARG A 135 12.84 10.91 1.39
CA ARG A 135 14.26 10.81 1.82
C ARG A 135 15.14 11.97 1.35
N ASP A 136 14.67 12.78 0.42
CA ASP A 136 15.32 14.05 0.03
C ASP A 136 15.01 15.22 0.98
N CYS A 137 14.63 14.90 2.23
CA CYS A 137 14.40 15.85 3.31
C CYS A 137 13.23 16.82 3.08
N LYS A 138 12.21 16.39 2.35
CA LYS A 138 11.00 17.21 2.09
C LYS A 138 9.76 16.60 2.74
N ILE A 139 8.78 17.44 3.03
CA ILE A 139 7.43 17.07 3.43
C ILE A 139 6.48 17.67 2.39
N TRP A 140 5.66 16.82 1.81
CA TRP A 140 4.71 17.18 0.76
C TRP A 140 3.29 17.16 1.31
N GLY A 141 2.57 18.27 1.13
CA GLY A 141 1.14 18.36 1.35
C GLY A 141 0.41 18.34 0.01
N ILE A 142 -0.45 17.36 -0.22
CA ILE A 142 -1.10 17.09 -1.49
C ILE A 142 -2.61 17.17 -1.28
N ARG A 143 -3.30 17.87 -2.16
CA ARG A 143 -4.77 17.91 -2.15
C ARG A 143 -5.30 16.75 -3.00
N LEU A 144 -6.10 15.90 -2.38
CA LEU A 144 -6.87 14.84 -3.06
C LEU A 144 -8.14 15.47 -3.66
N GLN A 145 -8.45 15.15 -4.91
CA GLN A 145 -9.63 15.65 -5.64
C GLN A 145 -10.68 14.57 -5.81
#